data_ce9549af5af0ecf065fa8796d914c551
#
_entry.id   ce9549af5af0ecf065fa8796d914c551
#
_cell.length_a   1.000
_cell.length_b   1.000
_cell.length_c   1.000
_cell.angle_alpha   90.00
_cell.angle_beta   90.00
_cell.angle_gamma   90.00
#
_symmetry.space_group_name_H-M   'P 1'
#
loop_
_entity.id
_entity.type
_entity.pdbx_description
1 polymer ?
#
loop_
_entity_poly.entity_id
_entity_poly.type
_entity_poly.pdbx_seq_one_letter_code
_entity_poly.pdbx_strand_id
1 'polypeptide(L)' 'MVSAAIRPPAVAGAFYPGDAQSLADGVCRLLAGAIPEAPAPKALIVPHAGYVYSGGTAAAAYRLLRPIRSLVRRVILLG' A
#
# COMPACT_ATOMS: atom_id res chain seq x y z
N MET A 1 22.09 -17.31 -10.49
CA MET A 1 21.46 -16.01 -10.23
C MET A 1 20.06 -15.99 -10.82
N VAL A 2 19.10 -15.64 -10.03
CA VAL A 2 17.72 -15.56 -10.51
C VAL A 2 17.48 -14.17 -11.07
N SER A 3 17.06 -14.10 -12.32
CA SER A 3 16.64 -12.86 -12.94
C SER A 3 15.22 -12.54 -12.47
N ALA A 4 15.04 -11.46 -11.75
CA ALA A 4 13.71 -11.01 -11.36
C ALA A 4 12.99 -10.41 -12.56
N ALA A 5 11.75 -10.85 -12.80
CA ALA A 5 10.90 -10.21 -13.76
C ALA A 5 10.42 -8.87 -13.18
N ILE A 6 10.67 -7.77 -13.89
CA ILE A 6 10.25 -6.44 -13.48
C ILE A 6 9.09 -5.99 -14.37
N ARG A 7 7.95 -5.71 -13.74
CA ARG A 7 6.83 -5.10 -14.41
C ARG A 7 6.91 -3.59 -14.21
N PRO A 8 7.04 -2.79 -15.27
CA PRO A 8 7.00 -1.35 -15.14
C PRO A 8 5.63 -0.87 -14.60
N PRO A 9 5.59 0.26 -13.89
CA PRO A 9 4.33 0.81 -13.42
C PRO A 9 3.44 1.23 -14.60
N ALA A 10 2.20 0.76 -14.60
CA ALA A 10 1.29 0.98 -15.72
C ALA A 10 0.50 2.30 -15.60
N VAL A 11 0.29 2.79 -14.38
CA VAL A 11 -0.62 3.91 -14.10
C VAL A 11 0.03 5.03 -13.29
N ALA A 12 1.35 5.06 -13.26
CA ALA A 12 2.11 6.10 -12.59
C ALA A 12 1.78 7.47 -13.19
N GLY A 13 1.51 8.46 -12.36
CA GLY A 13 1.08 9.78 -12.77
C GLY A 13 -0.40 9.91 -13.03
N ALA A 14 -1.11 8.80 -13.24
CA ALA A 14 -2.56 8.79 -13.45
C ALA A 14 -3.31 8.41 -12.18
N PHE A 15 -2.93 7.32 -11.53
CA PHE A 15 -3.60 6.81 -10.34
C PHE A 15 -2.87 7.16 -9.05
N TYR A 16 -1.60 7.49 -9.14
CA TYR A 16 -0.74 7.90 -8.03
C TYR A 16 0.38 8.78 -8.57
N PRO A 17 1.10 9.54 -7.71
CA PRO A 17 2.19 10.40 -8.18
C PRO A 17 3.24 9.61 -8.96
N GLY A 18 3.68 10.18 -10.08
CA GLY A 18 4.62 9.53 -11.00
C GLY A 18 6.08 9.56 -10.57
N ASP A 19 6.45 10.45 -9.63
CA ASP A 19 7.80 10.53 -9.12
C ASP A 19 7.93 9.91 -7.74
N ALA A 20 9.10 9.37 -7.44
CA ALA A 20 9.33 8.59 -6.22
C ALA A 20 9.12 9.42 -4.94
N GLN A 21 9.57 10.68 -4.92
CA GLN A 21 9.47 11.49 -3.72
C GLN A 21 8.02 11.87 -3.40
N SER A 22 7.28 12.33 -4.40
CA SER A 22 5.86 12.67 -4.21
C SER A 22 5.03 11.45 -3.83
N LEU A 23 5.33 10.30 -4.41
CA LEU A 23 4.67 9.04 -4.07
C LEU A 23 4.97 8.66 -2.62
N ALA A 24 6.22 8.69 -2.20
CA ALA A 24 6.61 8.37 -0.83
C ALA A 24 5.93 9.30 0.18
N ASP A 25 5.93 10.60 -0.08
CA ASP A 25 5.29 11.60 0.78
C ASP A 25 3.78 11.37 0.85
N GLY A 26 3.15 11.07 -0.27
CA GLY A 26 1.72 10.78 -0.34
C GLY A 26 1.35 9.53 0.44
N VAL A 27 2.10 8.46 0.28
CA VAL A 27 1.88 7.21 1.03
C VAL A 27 2.09 7.43 2.52
N CYS A 28 3.15 8.14 2.92
CA CYS A 28 3.41 8.46 4.32
C CYS A 28 2.25 9.24 4.94
N ARG A 29 1.71 10.22 4.24
CA ARG A 29 0.55 10.99 4.73
C ARG A 29 -0.70 10.13 4.85
N LEU A 30 -0.97 9.29 3.88
CA LEU A 30 -2.12 8.38 3.91
C LEU A 30 -2.03 7.38 5.06
N LEU A 31 -0.85 6.87 5.33
CA LEU A 31 -0.62 5.89 6.39
C LEU A 31 -0.44 6.54 7.77
N ALA A 32 -0.27 7.86 7.84
CA ALA A 32 -0.22 8.57 9.11
C ALA A 32 -1.58 8.49 9.82
N GLY A 33 -1.54 8.40 11.13
CA GLY A 33 -2.75 8.33 11.94
C GLY A 33 -2.72 7.19 12.93
N ALA A 34 -3.73 7.14 13.77
CA ALA A 34 -3.82 6.12 14.80
C ALA A 34 -4.03 4.74 14.18
N ILE A 35 -3.31 3.76 14.71
CA ILE A 35 -3.52 2.36 14.37
C ILE A 35 -4.67 1.87 15.25
N PRO A 36 -5.76 1.36 14.66
CA PRO A 36 -6.86 0.82 15.45
C PRO A 36 -6.42 -0.34 16.34
N GLU A 37 -6.99 -0.45 17.51
CA GLU A 37 -6.81 -1.64 18.33
C GLU A 37 -7.59 -2.79 17.71
N ALA A 38 -6.89 -3.61 16.97
CA ALA A 38 -7.46 -4.78 16.31
C ALA A 38 -6.38 -5.83 16.13
N PRO A 39 -6.74 -7.11 16.08
CA PRO A 39 -5.78 -8.15 15.71
C PRO A 39 -5.20 -7.89 14.33
N ALA A 40 -3.93 -8.25 14.13
CA ALA A 40 -3.31 -8.15 12.83
C ALA A 40 -4.05 -9.03 11.81
N PRO A 41 -4.46 -8.50 10.67
CA PRO A 41 -5.20 -9.26 9.68
C PRO A 41 -4.29 -10.25 8.95
N LYS A 42 -4.86 -11.38 8.54
CA LYS A 42 -4.19 -12.33 7.65
C LYS A 42 -4.41 -12.01 6.18
N ALA A 43 -5.46 -11.26 5.88
CA ALA A 43 -5.80 -10.83 4.53
C ALA A 43 -6.47 -9.46 4.59
N LEU A 44 -6.27 -8.68 3.54
CA LEU A 44 -6.94 -7.40 3.35
C LEU A 44 -7.65 -7.40 2.01
N ILE A 45 -8.85 -6.82 2.00
CA ILE A 45 -9.55 -6.48 0.77
C ILE A 45 -9.66 -4.97 0.74
N VAL A 46 -9.04 -4.35 -0.26
CA VAL A 46 -8.94 -2.90 -0.34
C VAL A 46 -9.33 -2.41 -1.73
N PRO A 47 -9.87 -1.18 -1.84
CA PRO A 47 -10.13 -0.60 -3.14
C PRO A 47 -8.82 -0.30 -3.88
N HIS A 48 -8.85 -0.29 -5.20
CA HIS A 48 -7.69 -0.07 -6.05
C HIS A 48 -7.88 1.02 -7.12
N ALA A 49 -8.77 1.94 -6.88
CA ALA A 49 -8.89 3.14 -7.73
C ALA A 49 -7.70 4.08 -7.49
N GLY A 50 -7.65 5.18 -8.20
CA GLY A 50 -6.63 6.20 -7.98
C GLY A 50 -6.62 6.70 -6.54
N TYR A 51 -5.48 7.15 -6.06
CA TYR A 51 -5.29 7.56 -4.66
C TYR A 51 -6.24 8.67 -4.22
N VAL A 52 -6.60 9.56 -5.13
CA VAL A 52 -7.58 10.63 -4.86
C VAL A 52 -8.93 10.06 -4.42
N TYR A 53 -9.32 8.91 -4.97
CA TYR A 53 -10.63 8.31 -4.71
C TYR A 53 -10.59 7.26 -3.60
N SER A 54 -9.56 6.44 -3.54
CA SER A 54 -9.55 5.27 -2.66
C SER A 54 -8.34 5.17 -1.73
N GLY A 55 -7.40 6.11 -1.82
CA GLY A 55 -6.17 6.05 -1.03
C GLY A 55 -6.43 6.06 0.48
N GLY A 56 -7.32 6.92 0.95
CA GLY A 56 -7.67 6.99 2.36
C GLY A 56 -8.31 5.73 2.90
N THR A 57 -9.21 5.13 2.14
CA THR A 57 -9.88 3.88 2.52
C THR A 57 -8.90 2.71 2.53
N ALA A 58 -8.06 2.61 1.50
CA ALA A 58 -7.02 1.58 1.45
C ALA A 58 -6.03 1.73 2.60
N ALA A 59 -5.60 2.95 2.89
CA ALA A 59 -4.66 3.23 3.97
C ALA A 59 -5.21 2.84 5.33
N ALA A 60 -6.49 3.03 5.57
CA ALA A 60 -7.14 2.62 6.82
C ALA A 60 -6.97 1.11 7.07
N ALA A 61 -7.03 0.29 6.02
CA ALA A 61 -6.77 -1.14 6.12
C ALA A 61 -5.28 -1.44 6.25
N TYR A 62 -4.44 -0.83 5.43
CA TYR A 62 -2.99 -1.08 5.46
C TYR A 62 -2.34 -0.67 6.77
N ARG A 63 -2.86 0.32 7.48
CA ARG A 63 -2.34 0.70 8.81
C ARG A 63 -2.35 -0.46 9.80
N LEU A 64 -3.27 -1.40 9.65
CA LEU A 64 -3.34 -2.58 10.52
C LEU A 64 -2.10 -3.48 10.41
N LEU A 65 -1.34 -3.36 9.32
CA LEU A 65 -0.12 -4.14 9.11
C LEU A 65 1.11 -3.51 9.77
N ARG A 66 1.06 -2.25 10.17
CA ARG A 66 2.24 -1.56 10.72
C ARG A 66 2.85 -2.27 11.93
N PRO A 67 2.06 -2.77 12.91
CA PRO A 67 2.62 -3.46 14.05
C PRO A 67 3.37 -4.75 13.69
N ILE A 68 3.04 -5.37 12.56
CA ILE A 68 3.64 -6.64 12.15
C ILE A 68 4.52 -6.53 10.91
N ARG A 69 4.85 -5.32 10.48
CA ARG A 69 5.60 -5.10 9.24
C ARG A 69 6.95 -5.82 9.19
N SER A 70 7.60 -6.00 10.32
CA SER A 70 8.86 -6.71 10.41
C SER A 70 8.72 -8.23 10.40
N LEU A 71 7.51 -8.73 10.58
CA LEU A 71 7.19 -10.16 10.61
C LEU A 71 6.70 -10.66 9.25
N VAL A 72 6.16 -9.77 8.43
CA VAL A 72 5.63 -10.14 7.11
C VAL A 72 6.79 -10.39 6.16
N ARG A 73 6.84 -11.59 5.59
CA ARG A 73 7.88 -12.00 4.66
C ARG A 73 7.36 -12.27 3.25
N ARG A 74 6.07 -12.58 3.14
CA ARG A 74 5.44 -12.89 1.86
C ARG A 74 4.12 -12.16 1.77
N VAL A 75 3.86 -11.63 0.59
CA VAL A 75 2.59 -11.01 0.24
C VAL A 75 2.09 -11.66 -1.03
N ILE A 76 0.85 -12.15 -1.00
CA ILE A 76 0.17 -12.64 -2.21
C ILE A 76 -0.82 -11.57 -2.61
N LEU A 77 -0.64 -11.05 -3.80
CA LEU A 77 -1.48 -10.00 -4.34
C LEU A 77 -2.40 -10.57 -5.40
N LEU A 78 -3.69 -10.37 -5.21
CA LEU A 78 -4.74 -10.78 -6.16
C LEU A 78 -5.52 -9.54 -6.59
N GLY A 79 -5.71 -9.39 -7.88
CA GLY A 79 -6.43 -8.23 -8.39
C GLY A 79 -6.85 -8.36 -9.84
#